data_82a387748116d571a5d5ece0121c1120
#
_entry.id   82a387748116d571a5d5ece0121c1120
#
_cell.length_a   1.000
_cell.length_b   1.000
_cell.length_c   1.000
_cell.angle_alpha   90.00
_cell.angle_beta   90.00
_cell.angle_gamma   90.00
#
_symmetry.space_group_name_H-M   'P 1'
#
loop_
_entity.id
_entity.type
_entity.pdbx_description
1 polymer ?
#
loop_
_entity_poly.entity_id
_entity_poly.type
_entity_poly.pdbx_seq_one_letter_code
_entity_poly.pdbx_strand_id
1 'polypeptide(L)'
;MSNILCIGAGYVGGPTMAMIAKFCPEHKIMVVDINQDRIDSWNSDNLPIYEPGLLEVVQEARGRNLFFHSDVAEATRDADIIFVSVNTPTKMFGKGAGKAADLQFWEKTARYFSKLPQAGSDCCRKKYVTC
;
A
#
# COMPACT_ATOMS: atom_id res chain seq x y z
N MET A 1 -16.63 -7.64 -7.37
CA MET A 1 -15.72 -7.61 -6.20
C MET A 1 -14.29 -7.61 -6.69
N SER A 2 -13.52 -6.62 -6.29
CA SER A 2 -12.12 -6.49 -6.71
C SER A 2 -11.18 -6.57 -5.49
N ASN A 3 -10.00 -7.13 -5.72
CA ASN A 3 -8.94 -7.14 -4.73
C ASN A 3 -8.01 -5.94 -4.97
N ILE A 4 -7.98 -5.02 -4.03
CA ILE A 4 -7.18 -3.80 -4.10
C ILE A 4 -5.98 -3.96 -3.17
N LEU A 5 -4.78 -3.75 -3.68
CA LEU A 5 -3.55 -3.78 -2.92
C LEU A 5 -2.95 -2.38 -2.86
N CYS A 6 -2.54 -1.96 -1.68
CA CYS A 6 -1.72 -0.76 -1.49
C CYS A 6 -0.35 -1.15 -0.96
N ILE A 7 0.69 -0.66 -1.61
CA ILE A 7 2.07 -0.87 -1.19
C ILE A 7 2.58 0.40 -0.55
N GLY A 8 2.90 0.32 0.71
CA GLY A 8 3.29 1.45 1.54
C GLY A 8 2.17 1.85 2.50
N ALA A 9 2.38 1.60 3.79
CA ALA A 9 1.43 1.91 4.87
C ALA A 9 1.77 3.22 5.57
N GLY A 10 2.11 4.25 4.79
CA GLY A 10 2.48 5.57 5.28
C GLY A 10 1.30 6.54 5.39
N TYR A 11 1.61 7.84 5.38
CA TYR A 11 0.65 8.93 5.59
C TYR A 11 -0.46 9.01 4.53
N VAL A 12 -0.19 8.54 3.32
CA VAL A 12 -1.15 8.58 2.23
C VAL A 12 -1.83 7.22 2.08
N GLY A 13 -1.04 6.15 1.98
CA GLY A 13 -1.55 4.81 1.69
C GLY A 13 -2.49 4.27 2.76
N GLY A 14 -2.08 4.33 4.03
CA GLY A 14 -2.88 3.80 5.14
C GLY A 14 -4.25 4.46 5.26
N PRO A 15 -4.32 5.78 5.46
CA PRO A 15 -5.60 6.49 5.60
C PRO A 15 -6.49 6.39 4.35
N THR A 16 -5.91 6.51 3.16
CA THR A 16 -6.66 6.40 1.90
C THR A 16 -7.33 5.04 1.76
N MET A 17 -6.60 3.97 2.03
CA MET A 17 -7.13 2.61 1.95
C MET A 17 -8.20 2.35 3.01
N ALA A 18 -8.05 2.90 4.21
CA ALA A 18 -9.05 2.81 5.26
C ALA A 18 -10.38 3.45 4.82
N MET A 19 -10.32 4.61 4.19
CA MET A 19 -11.51 5.30 3.67
C MET A 19 -12.16 4.53 2.52
N ILE A 20 -11.37 3.98 1.61
CA ILE A 20 -11.89 3.14 0.51
C ILE A 20 -12.58 1.90 1.09
N ALA A 21 -11.97 1.26 2.07
CA ALA A 21 -12.57 0.08 2.72
C ALA A 21 -13.90 0.41 3.39
N LYS A 22 -14.02 1.58 4.00
CA LYS A 22 -15.26 2.04 4.63
C LYS A 22 -16.38 2.25 3.62
N PHE A 23 -16.10 2.96 2.52
CA PHE A 23 -17.10 3.36 1.53
C PHE A 23 -17.35 2.31 0.45
N CYS A 24 -16.44 1.35 0.30
CA CYS A 24 -16.55 0.27 -0.68
C CYS A 24 -16.45 -1.10 0.00
N PRO A 25 -17.44 -1.49 0.82
CA PRO A 25 -17.37 -2.73 1.59
C PRO A 25 -17.36 -4.01 0.74
N GLU A 26 -17.77 -3.91 -0.53
CA GLU A 26 -17.76 -5.01 -1.50
C GLU A 26 -16.35 -5.38 -2.00
N HIS A 27 -15.37 -4.50 -1.81
CA HIS A 27 -13.99 -4.75 -2.25
C HIS A 27 -13.11 -5.18 -1.08
N LYS A 28 -12.19 -6.10 -1.36
CA LYS A 28 -11.15 -6.48 -0.40
C LYS A 28 -9.94 -5.56 -0.57
N ILE A 29 -9.54 -4.93 0.52
CA ILE A 29 -8.42 -3.97 0.55
C ILE A 29 -7.30 -4.58 1.39
N MET A 30 -6.11 -4.67 0.82
CA MET A 30 -4.91 -5.12 1.54
C MET A 30 -3.83 -4.06 1.46
N VAL A 31 -3.26 -3.74 2.61
CA VAL A 31 -2.15 -2.79 2.73
C VAL A 31 -0.90 -3.55 3.16
N VAL A 32 0.17 -3.41 2.42
CA VAL A 32 1.44 -4.09 2.72
C VAL A 32 2.57 -3.09 2.88
N ASP A 33 3.49 -3.40 3.78
CA ASP A 33 4.70 -2.63 4.01
C ASP A 33 5.80 -3.59 4.44
N ILE A 34 7.04 -3.30 4.04
CA ILE A 34 8.21 -4.06 4.47
C ILE A 34 8.56 -3.79 5.94
N ASN A 35 8.07 -2.71 6.51
CA ASN A 35 8.28 -2.36 7.91
C ASN A 35 7.22 -3.06 8.78
N GLN A 36 7.64 -4.13 9.46
CA GLN A 36 6.75 -4.92 10.31
C GLN A 36 6.18 -4.10 11.48
N ASP A 37 6.96 -3.22 12.07
CA ASP A 37 6.51 -2.37 13.19
C ASP A 37 5.36 -1.46 12.77
N ARG A 38 5.42 -0.94 11.54
CA ARG A 38 4.34 -0.12 10.98
C ARG A 38 3.07 -0.94 10.75
N ILE A 39 3.21 -2.15 10.23
CA ILE A 39 2.08 -3.08 10.05
C ILE A 39 1.47 -3.45 11.41
N ASP A 40 2.30 -3.74 12.40
CA ASP A 40 1.83 -4.06 13.75
C ASP A 40 1.07 -2.88 14.37
N SER A 41 1.53 -1.66 14.16
CA SER A 41 0.82 -0.44 14.60
C SER A 41 -0.55 -0.30 13.95
N TRP A 42 -0.66 -0.54 12.63
CA TRP A 42 -1.94 -0.52 11.94
C TRP A 42 -2.90 -1.62 12.39
N ASN A 43 -2.38 -2.75 12.86
CA ASN A 43 -3.17 -3.84 13.42
C ASN A 43 -3.52 -3.64 14.91
N SER A 44 -3.02 -2.58 15.53
CA SER A 44 -3.29 -2.19 16.92
C SER A 44 -4.19 -0.95 16.98
N ASP A 45 -4.58 -0.54 18.18
CA ASP A 45 -5.30 0.71 18.41
C ASP A 45 -4.36 1.94 18.45
N ASN A 46 -3.04 1.72 18.43
CA ASN A 46 -2.02 2.76 18.35
C ASN A 46 -1.55 2.93 16.92
N LEU A 47 -2.33 3.61 16.10
CA LEU A 47 -2.00 3.85 14.70
C LEU A 47 -0.72 4.69 14.58
N PRO A 48 0.11 4.46 13.53
CA PRO A 48 1.33 5.21 13.31
C PRO A 48 1.09 6.67 12.92
N ILE A 49 -0.17 7.01 12.61
CA ILE A 49 -0.59 8.33 12.15
C ILE A 49 -1.81 8.75 12.97
N TYR A 50 -1.80 9.99 13.47
CA TYR A 50 -2.96 10.57 14.14
C TYR A 50 -3.75 11.44 13.17
N GLU A 51 -5.01 11.04 12.92
CA GLU A 51 -6.01 11.88 12.25
C GLU A 51 -7.34 11.72 12.97
N PRO A 52 -8.10 12.80 13.20
CA PRO A 52 -9.41 12.70 13.85
C PRO A 52 -10.34 11.74 13.09
N GLY A 53 -10.90 10.76 13.80
CA GLY A 53 -11.83 9.79 13.23
C GLY A 53 -11.18 8.62 12.48
N LEU A 54 -9.88 8.62 12.27
CA LEU A 54 -9.20 7.54 11.53
C LEU A 54 -9.24 6.21 12.28
N LEU A 55 -9.04 6.21 13.59
CA LEU A 55 -9.05 4.98 14.39
C LEU A 55 -10.40 4.26 14.28
N GLU A 56 -11.48 4.97 14.36
CA GLU A 56 -12.83 4.41 14.26
C GLU A 56 -13.06 3.77 12.88
N VAL A 57 -12.61 4.43 11.82
CA VAL A 57 -12.70 3.90 10.45
C VAL A 57 -11.89 2.62 10.30
N VAL A 58 -10.67 2.60 10.82
CA VAL A 58 -9.79 1.43 10.78
C VAL A 58 -10.39 0.28 11.59
N GLN A 59 -10.89 0.55 12.79
CA GLN A 59 -11.50 -0.47 13.63
C GLN A 59 -12.75 -1.09 12.98
N GLU A 60 -13.55 -0.29 12.30
CA GLU A 60 -14.75 -0.75 11.60
C GLU A 60 -14.40 -1.64 10.41
N ALA A 61 -13.42 -1.24 9.60
CA ALA A 61 -13.05 -1.93 8.36
C ALA A 61 -12.06 -3.08 8.57
N ARG A 62 -11.20 -2.98 9.58
CA ARG A 62 -10.17 -3.98 9.86
C ARG A 62 -10.77 -5.33 10.21
N GLY A 63 -10.36 -6.37 9.49
CA GLY A 63 -10.92 -7.71 9.64
C GLY A 63 -12.22 -7.96 8.87
N ARG A 64 -12.88 -6.91 8.40
CA ARG A 64 -14.04 -7.02 7.52
C ARG A 64 -13.62 -7.11 6.06
N ASN A 65 -13.04 -6.04 5.53
CA ASN A 65 -12.53 -5.96 4.17
C ASN A 65 -11.20 -5.20 4.07
N LEU A 66 -10.63 -4.76 5.19
CA LEU A 66 -9.33 -4.10 5.28
C LEU A 66 -8.35 -4.98 6.04
N PHE A 67 -7.20 -5.25 5.44
CA PHE A 67 -6.16 -6.11 6.02
C PHE A 67 -4.79 -5.46 5.88
N PHE A 68 -3.94 -5.64 6.89
CA PHE A 68 -2.57 -5.15 6.91
C PHE A 68 -1.62 -6.34 7.00
N HIS A 69 -0.66 -6.41 6.09
CA HIS A 69 0.27 -7.53 5.96
C HIS A 69 1.68 -7.06 5.62
N SER A 70 2.68 -7.87 5.95
CA SER A 70 4.08 -7.63 5.54
C SER A 70 4.49 -8.47 4.34
N ASP A 71 3.70 -9.46 3.94
CA ASP A 71 3.99 -10.30 2.77
C ASP A 71 3.49 -9.65 1.48
N VAL A 72 4.40 -8.94 0.82
CA VAL A 72 4.11 -8.23 -0.43
C VAL A 72 3.87 -9.19 -1.60
N ALA A 73 4.60 -10.30 -1.64
CA ALA A 73 4.53 -11.27 -2.74
C ALA A 73 3.17 -11.95 -2.83
N GLU A 74 2.68 -12.45 -1.70
CA GLU A 74 1.37 -13.10 -1.62
C GLU A 74 0.24 -12.13 -1.97
N ALA A 75 0.27 -10.94 -1.38
CA ALA A 75 -0.74 -9.91 -1.61
C ALA A 75 -0.81 -9.47 -3.07
N THR A 76 0.35 -9.35 -3.73
CA THR A 76 0.43 -8.96 -5.15
C THR A 76 -0.18 -9.99 -6.09
N ARG A 77 -0.06 -11.26 -5.74
CA ARG A 77 -0.56 -12.36 -6.57
C ARG A 77 -2.07 -12.26 -6.80
N ASP A 78 -2.82 -11.93 -5.77
CA ASP A 78 -4.29 -11.89 -5.79
C ASP A 78 -4.86 -10.52 -6.14
N ALA A 79 -4.03 -9.49 -6.27
CA ALA A 79 -4.50 -8.12 -6.51
C ALA A 79 -4.93 -7.86 -7.94
N ASP A 80 -6.07 -7.20 -8.10
CA ASP A 80 -6.56 -6.70 -9.40
C ASP A 80 -6.08 -5.27 -9.66
N ILE A 81 -6.07 -4.43 -8.61
CA ILE A 81 -5.61 -3.04 -8.66
C ILE A 81 -4.50 -2.88 -7.63
N ILE A 82 -3.39 -2.28 -8.03
CA ILE A 82 -2.24 -2.05 -7.16
C ILE A 82 -1.97 -0.55 -7.06
N PHE A 83 -2.11 0.00 -5.85
CA PHE A 83 -1.69 1.34 -5.51
C PHE A 83 -0.26 1.29 -4.99
N VAL A 84 0.62 2.09 -5.56
CA VAL A 84 2.01 2.22 -5.10
C VAL A 84 2.14 3.55 -4.36
N SER A 85 2.23 3.47 -3.04
CA SER A 85 2.33 4.62 -2.13
C SER A 85 3.62 4.55 -1.31
N VAL A 86 4.74 4.36 -2.00
CA VAL A 86 6.05 4.33 -1.38
C VAL A 86 6.62 5.74 -1.25
N ASN A 87 7.47 5.93 -0.24
CA ASN A 87 8.05 7.22 0.03
C ASN A 87 9.00 7.67 -1.09
N THR A 88 8.88 8.93 -1.49
CA THR A 88 9.75 9.56 -2.48
C THR A 88 10.42 10.81 -1.88
N PRO A 89 11.40 10.61 -0.97
CA PRO A 89 12.08 11.75 -0.35
C PRO A 89 12.85 12.58 -1.37
N THR A 90 13.14 13.83 -1.04
CA THR A 90 14.01 14.68 -1.85
C THR A 90 15.42 14.09 -1.88
N LYS A 91 16.03 14.09 -3.06
CA LYS A 91 17.42 13.64 -3.22
C LYS A 91 18.38 14.47 -2.36
N MET A 92 19.21 13.78 -1.59
CA MET A 92 20.24 14.42 -0.77
C MET A 92 21.59 14.50 -1.45
N PHE A 93 21.81 13.68 -2.50
CA PHE A 93 23.10 13.55 -3.19
C PHE A 93 22.92 13.49 -4.71
N GLY A 94 23.95 13.89 -5.45
CA GLY A 94 23.99 13.78 -6.90
C GLY A 94 23.26 14.92 -7.62
N LYS A 95 23.09 14.74 -8.94
CA LYS A 95 22.40 15.72 -9.78
C LYS A 95 20.93 15.85 -9.38
N GLY A 96 20.49 17.06 -9.11
CA GLY A 96 19.13 17.35 -8.64
C GLY A 96 18.97 17.29 -7.12
N ALA A 97 20.06 17.17 -6.34
CA ALA A 97 20.01 17.18 -4.87
C ALA A 97 19.27 18.42 -4.34
N GLY A 98 18.39 18.22 -3.40
CA GLY A 98 17.56 19.26 -2.79
C GLY A 98 16.37 19.75 -3.64
N LYS A 99 16.22 19.28 -4.87
CA LYS A 99 15.15 19.72 -5.80
C LYS A 99 14.36 18.58 -6.43
N ALA A 100 14.99 17.41 -6.64
CA ALA A 100 14.36 16.27 -7.28
C ALA A 100 13.93 15.22 -6.27
N ALA A 101 12.83 14.54 -6.53
CA ALA A 101 12.40 13.40 -5.74
C ALA A 101 13.35 12.21 -5.95
N ASP A 102 13.62 11.47 -4.88
CA ASP A 102 14.38 10.22 -4.93
C ASP A 102 13.41 9.08 -5.23
N LEU A 103 13.49 8.53 -6.41
CA LEU A 103 12.62 7.46 -6.90
C LEU A 103 13.17 6.05 -6.66
N GLN A 104 14.26 5.90 -5.92
CA GLN A 104 14.90 4.59 -5.71
C GLN A 104 13.95 3.56 -5.10
N PHE A 105 13.14 3.96 -4.12
CA PHE A 105 12.15 3.06 -3.50
C PHE A 105 11.08 2.65 -4.49
N TRP A 106 10.62 3.57 -5.31
CA TRP A 106 9.63 3.30 -6.34
C TRP A 106 10.18 2.35 -7.40
N GLU A 107 11.40 2.60 -7.87
CA GLU A 107 12.08 1.74 -8.86
C GLU A 107 12.31 0.33 -8.32
N LYS A 108 12.75 0.20 -7.07
CA LYS A 108 12.91 -1.10 -6.41
C LYS A 108 11.59 -1.87 -6.35
N THR A 109 10.52 -1.18 -6.00
CA THR A 109 9.18 -1.76 -5.94
C THR A 109 8.73 -2.24 -7.31
N ALA A 110 8.88 -1.42 -8.34
CA ALA A 110 8.53 -1.76 -9.71
C ALA A 110 9.32 -2.98 -10.23
N ARG A 111 10.63 -3.01 -9.96
CA ARG A 111 11.49 -4.16 -10.32
C ARG A 111 11.12 -5.43 -9.57
N TYR A 112 10.71 -5.29 -8.32
CA TYR A 112 10.24 -6.43 -7.53
C TYR A 112 9.01 -7.05 -8.17
N PHE A 113 8.04 -6.25 -8.58
CA PHE A 113 6.83 -6.73 -9.25
C PHE A 113 7.09 -7.41 -10.58
N SER A 114 8.04 -6.90 -11.36
CA SER A 114 8.39 -7.49 -12.65
C SER A 114 8.98 -8.90 -12.53
N LYS A 115 9.52 -9.24 -11.34
CA LYS A 115 10.14 -10.54 -11.07
C LYS A 115 9.19 -11.53 -10.41
N LEU A 116 8.02 -11.11 -9.93
CA LEU A 116 7.07 -12.03 -9.33
C LEU A 116 6.45 -12.93 -10.37
N PRO A 117 6.32 -14.24 -10.10
CA PRO A 117 5.65 -15.14 -11.01
C PRO A 117 4.20 -14.67 -11.21
N GLN A 118 3.89 -14.36 -12.43
CA GLN A 118 2.53 -13.96 -12.82
C GLN A 118 1.70 -15.23 -12.97
N ALA A 119 0.70 -15.40 -12.12
CA ALA A 119 -0.23 -16.51 -12.22
C ALA A 119 -1.11 -16.32 -13.47
N GLY A 120 -0.78 -17.05 -14.53
CA GLY A 120 -1.59 -17.10 -15.75
C GLY A 120 -1.44 -15.91 -16.70
N SER A 121 -2.17 -15.97 -17.81
CA SER A 121 -2.19 -15.00 -18.91
C SER A 121 -2.81 -13.62 -18.56
N ASP A 122 -3.01 -13.33 -17.27
CA ASP A 122 -3.72 -12.14 -16.77
C ASP A 122 -2.81 -10.95 -16.46
N CYS A 123 -1.57 -10.97 -16.90
CA CYS A 123 -0.64 -9.83 -16.72
C CYS A 123 -1.21 -8.49 -17.24
N CYS A 124 -2.09 -8.56 -18.22
CA CYS A 124 -2.73 -7.38 -18.82
C CYS A 124 -3.91 -6.80 -18.02
N ARG A 125 -4.37 -7.49 -16.98
CA ARG A 125 -5.55 -7.05 -16.20
C ARG A 125 -5.21 -6.22 -14.96
N LYS A 126 -3.97 -6.30 -14.47
CA LYS A 126 -3.59 -5.53 -13.27
C LYS A 126 -3.43 -4.05 -13.61
N LYS A 127 -4.13 -3.23 -12.86
CA LYS A 127 -4.02 -1.77 -12.97
C LYS A 127 -3.12 -1.25 -11.85
N TYR A 128 -2.14 -0.47 -12.23
CA TYR A 128 -1.21 0.16 -11.28
C TYR A 128 -1.57 1.65 -11.15
N VAL A 129 -1.67 2.12 -9.93
CA VAL A 129 -1.92 3.53 -9.61
C VAL A 129 -0.82 4.02 -8.69
N THR A 130 -0.21 5.13 -9.03
CA THR A 130 0.77 5.81 -8.18
C THR A 130 0.11 6.95 -7.42
N CYS A 131 0.44 7.04 -6.16
CA CYS A 131 0.02 8.15 -5.31
C CYS A 131 1.09 9.23 -5.23
#